data_9255b38ca386c9f9e985009368633c4b
#
_entry.id   9255b38ca386c9f9e985009368633c4b
#
_cell.length_a   1.000
_cell.length_b   1.000
_cell.length_c   1.000
_cell.angle_alpha   90.00
_cell.angle_beta   90.00
_cell.angle_gamma   90.00
#
_symmetry.space_group_name_H-M   'P 1'
#
loop_
_entity.id
_entity.type
_entity.pdbx_description
1 polymer ?
#
loop_
_entity_poly.entity_id
_entity_poly.type
_entity_poly.pdbx_seq_one_letter_code
_entity_poly.pdbx_strand_id
1 'polypeptide(L)'
;MKKVMTCVFVSLAVLTSAFNAYGNDPVSVVGNRQPALKDVIASKCDIIRTDKWYGYNRIVFKFEGHEAWIVEPSCEPRADRAWTWTMQWADAFVERTGVLELLGKGWHHVTIDTFRHRMNEEGLRVSRAYQKFLVGELGFKAKVNLVGMSWGGFFSTRYASRYPDCVSKIYLDAPLLVLDRLKGLPQADTVEKAERIIGPWARMGIKCGEWKDNPEMPVNLAGRLAKTGIPILLLYGGEDQTVPPELNSEVFIERFKAAGGKINVKRRYLFGHHPHGEERGRTEVITRFFED
;
A
#
# COMPACT_ATOMS: atom_id res chain seq x y z
N MET A 1 -28.55 39.51 -47.58
CA MET A 1 -27.69 40.71 -47.55
C MET A 1 -27.58 41.22 -46.14
N LYS A 2 -26.43 41.16 -45.53
CA LYS A 2 -25.74 42.03 -44.58
C LYS A 2 -24.70 41.19 -43.87
N LYS A 3 -23.45 41.39 -44.24
CA LYS A 3 -22.27 40.86 -43.55
C LYS A 3 -22.11 41.60 -42.24
N VAL A 4 -21.86 40.87 -41.15
CA VAL A 4 -21.36 41.44 -39.91
C VAL A 4 -19.93 40.92 -39.74
N MET A 5 -19.03 41.89 -39.72
CA MET A 5 -17.58 41.72 -39.58
C MET A 5 -17.23 41.81 -38.10
N THR A 6 -16.66 40.76 -37.55
CA THR A 6 -16.21 40.74 -36.14
C THR A 6 -14.75 41.18 -36.09
N CYS A 7 -14.51 42.32 -35.46
CA CYS A 7 -13.19 42.84 -35.15
C CYS A 7 -12.51 42.04 -34.06
N VAL A 8 -11.30 41.55 -34.33
CA VAL A 8 -10.38 41.00 -33.31
C VAL A 8 -9.54 42.14 -32.78
N PHE A 9 -9.66 42.42 -31.48
CA PHE A 9 -8.75 43.33 -30.76
C PHE A 9 -7.53 42.56 -30.30
N VAL A 10 -6.36 42.88 -30.86
CA VAL A 10 -5.06 42.48 -30.36
C VAL A 10 -4.57 43.58 -29.42
N SER A 11 -4.50 43.32 -28.12
CA SER A 11 -3.89 44.23 -27.15
C SER A 11 -2.39 44.01 -27.09
N LEU A 12 -1.66 44.98 -27.59
CA LEU A 12 -0.20 45.07 -27.53
C LEU A 12 0.18 45.70 -26.18
N ALA A 13 0.74 44.93 -25.23
CA ALA A 13 1.31 45.47 -24.02
C ALA A 13 2.71 46.01 -24.28
N VAL A 14 2.88 47.32 -24.19
CA VAL A 14 4.18 47.98 -24.25
C VAL A 14 4.83 47.92 -22.88
N LEU A 15 5.93 47.20 -22.77
CA LEU A 15 6.82 47.21 -21.60
C LEU A 15 7.72 48.43 -21.67
N THR A 16 7.49 49.41 -20.82
CA THR A 16 8.42 50.49 -20.52
C THR A 16 9.40 50.07 -19.45
N SER A 17 10.66 49.90 -19.83
CA SER A 17 11.78 49.69 -18.91
C SER A 17 12.16 51.01 -18.25
N ALA A 18 11.87 51.15 -16.93
CA ALA A 18 12.47 52.19 -16.13
C ALA A 18 13.79 51.65 -15.50
N PHE A 19 14.91 52.20 -15.91
CA PHE A 19 16.20 51.99 -15.22
C PHE A 19 16.18 52.72 -13.88
N ASN A 20 16.30 52.00 -12.78
CA ASN A 20 16.62 52.58 -11.50
C ASN A 20 17.98 52.04 -11.06
N ALA A 21 18.96 52.94 -11.10
CA ALA A 21 20.32 52.69 -10.60
C ALA A 21 20.37 52.92 -9.09
N TYR A 22 20.19 51.88 -8.32
CA TYR A 22 20.71 51.74 -6.95
C TYR A 22 21.02 50.26 -6.70
N GLY A 23 22.20 50.00 -6.16
CA GLY A 23 22.74 48.68 -5.98
C GLY A 23 21.82 47.80 -5.18
N ASN A 24 21.40 46.72 -5.80
CA ASN A 24 20.70 45.62 -5.17
C ASN A 24 21.64 44.44 -5.15
N ASP A 25 22.10 44.09 -3.97
CA ASP A 25 22.58 42.76 -3.68
C ASP A 25 21.50 41.76 -4.16
N PRO A 26 21.88 40.61 -4.74
CA PRO A 26 20.88 39.62 -5.16
C PRO A 26 20.16 39.14 -3.90
N VAL A 27 18.89 39.53 -3.77
CA VAL A 27 17.99 38.91 -2.81
C VAL A 27 17.97 37.41 -3.17
N SER A 28 18.72 36.62 -2.41
CA SER A 28 18.64 35.19 -2.48
C SER A 28 17.20 34.82 -2.16
N VAL A 29 16.43 34.46 -3.20
CA VAL A 29 15.15 33.78 -3.03
C VAL A 29 15.51 32.45 -2.39
N VAL A 30 15.53 32.42 -1.08
CA VAL A 30 15.55 31.18 -0.29
C VAL A 30 14.21 30.52 -0.63
N GLY A 31 14.22 29.75 -1.71
CA GLY A 31 13.12 28.85 -2.02
C GLY A 31 12.91 28.00 -0.76
N ASN A 32 11.70 28.02 -0.22
CA ASN A 32 11.31 27.25 0.94
C ASN A 32 11.41 25.75 0.57
N ARG A 33 12.64 25.21 0.55
CA ARG A 33 12.87 23.78 0.35
C ARG A 33 12.22 23.09 1.53
N GLN A 34 11.21 22.31 1.27
CA GLN A 34 10.67 21.42 2.29
C GLN A 34 11.83 20.61 2.91
N PRO A 35 11.87 20.45 4.25
CA PRO A 35 12.93 19.69 4.90
C PRO A 35 12.99 18.29 4.31
N ALA A 36 14.18 17.72 4.23
CA ALA A 36 14.36 16.35 3.76
C ALA A 36 13.57 15.38 4.65
N LEU A 37 12.99 14.33 4.05
CA LEU A 37 12.20 13.34 4.81
C LEU A 37 12.97 12.81 6.03
N LYS A 38 14.29 12.57 5.85
CA LYS A 38 15.16 12.11 6.93
C LYS A 38 15.17 13.06 8.13
N ASP A 39 15.21 14.37 7.91
CA ASP A 39 15.30 15.36 8.98
C ASP A 39 13.97 15.43 9.76
N VAL A 40 12.83 15.35 9.05
CA VAL A 40 11.51 15.29 9.69
C VAL A 40 11.38 14.01 10.50
N ILE A 41 11.78 12.86 9.96
CA ILE A 41 11.76 11.59 10.67
C ILE A 41 12.65 11.66 11.91
N ALA A 42 13.89 12.16 11.81
CA ALA A 42 14.82 12.27 12.91
C ALA A 42 14.31 13.17 14.05
N SER A 43 13.46 14.15 13.75
CA SER A 43 12.87 15.02 14.77
C SER A 43 11.75 14.35 15.59
N LYS A 44 11.23 13.21 15.13
CA LYS A 44 10.04 12.52 15.70
C LYS A 44 10.29 11.07 16.09
N CYS A 45 11.27 10.42 15.45
CA CYS A 45 11.53 8.99 15.55
C CYS A 45 13.04 8.71 15.59
N ASP A 46 13.41 7.59 16.20
CA ASP A 46 14.79 7.12 16.21
C ASP A 46 15.13 6.50 14.85
N ILE A 47 16.05 7.10 14.10
CA ILE A 47 16.57 6.49 12.88
C ILE A 47 17.49 5.35 13.26
N ILE A 48 17.21 4.14 12.75
CA ILE A 48 18.04 2.95 12.96
C ILE A 48 19.23 2.97 11.98
N ARG A 49 18.94 3.22 10.69
CA ARG A 49 19.94 3.30 9.62
C ARG A 49 19.38 3.97 8.37
N THR A 50 20.28 4.39 7.51
CA THR A 50 19.97 4.72 6.11
C THR A 50 20.86 3.84 5.23
N ASP A 51 20.25 3.22 4.22
CA ASP A 51 20.95 2.29 3.32
C ASP A 51 20.38 2.37 1.89
N LYS A 52 20.87 1.50 1.02
CA LYS A 52 20.32 1.31 -0.33
C LYS A 52 19.46 0.04 -0.37
N TRP A 53 18.23 0.18 -0.86
CA TRP A 53 17.30 -0.91 -1.11
C TRP A 53 17.01 -0.99 -2.60
N TYR A 54 17.46 -2.02 -3.28
CA TYR A 54 17.41 -2.13 -4.74
C TYR A 54 17.92 -0.88 -5.48
N GLY A 55 18.95 -0.23 -4.94
CA GLY A 55 19.53 1.00 -5.50
C GLY A 55 18.86 2.31 -5.06
N TYR A 56 17.67 2.28 -4.47
CA TYR A 56 16.95 3.43 -3.93
C TYR A 56 17.38 3.77 -2.51
N ASN A 57 17.27 5.03 -2.10
CA ASN A 57 17.53 5.43 -0.71
C ASN A 57 16.44 4.87 0.20
N ARG A 58 16.83 4.21 1.30
CA ARG A 58 15.91 3.75 2.33
C ARG A 58 16.27 4.35 3.68
N ILE A 59 15.26 4.83 4.39
CA ILE A 59 15.36 5.33 5.77
C ILE A 59 14.63 4.33 6.65
N VAL A 60 15.34 3.68 7.58
CA VAL A 60 14.80 2.72 8.53
C VAL A 60 14.79 3.36 9.91
N PHE A 61 13.65 3.31 10.59
CA PHE A 61 13.44 3.98 11.87
C PHE A 61 12.49 3.20 12.78
N LYS A 62 12.45 3.57 14.07
CA LYS A 62 11.47 3.05 15.03
C LYS A 62 10.24 3.95 15.07
N PHE A 63 9.06 3.35 14.84
CA PHE A 63 7.77 4.00 15.01
C PHE A 63 6.92 3.23 16.03
N GLU A 64 6.61 3.84 17.16
CA GLU A 64 5.89 3.20 18.28
C GLU A 64 6.43 1.80 18.65
N GLY A 65 7.76 1.64 18.67
CA GLY A 65 8.44 0.38 19.00
C GLY A 65 8.48 -0.67 17.88
N HIS A 66 8.03 -0.32 16.68
CA HIS A 66 8.08 -1.16 15.48
C HIS A 66 9.16 -0.66 14.51
N GLU A 67 9.84 -1.58 13.83
CA GLU A 67 10.68 -1.19 12.69
C GLU A 67 9.79 -0.78 11.52
N ALA A 68 10.04 0.41 11.03
CA ALA A 68 9.38 0.96 9.85
C ALA A 68 10.42 1.52 8.90
N TRP A 69 10.10 1.57 7.61
CA TRP A 69 10.98 2.21 6.67
C TRP A 69 10.25 2.83 5.48
N ILE A 70 10.92 3.81 4.88
CA ILE A 70 10.50 4.54 3.71
C ILE A 70 11.61 4.43 2.67
N VAL A 71 11.22 4.15 1.43
CA VAL A 71 12.09 4.21 0.25
C VAL A 71 11.71 5.43 -0.58
N GLU A 72 12.71 6.24 -0.86
CA GLU A 72 12.57 7.45 -1.67
C GLU A 72 12.72 7.11 -3.16
N PRO A 73 12.00 7.80 -4.07
CA PRO A 73 12.19 7.64 -5.49
C PRO A 73 13.60 8.05 -5.94
N SER A 74 14.04 7.55 -7.09
CA SER A 74 15.33 7.93 -7.71
C SER A 74 15.27 9.21 -8.55
N CYS A 75 14.07 9.72 -8.82
CA CYS A 75 13.81 10.96 -9.54
C CYS A 75 13.01 11.93 -8.65
N GLU A 76 12.66 13.10 -9.19
CA GLU A 76 11.82 14.06 -8.47
C GLU A 76 10.54 13.38 -7.97
N PRO A 77 10.25 13.47 -6.67
CA PRO A 77 9.02 12.91 -6.13
C PRO A 77 7.79 13.52 -6.80
N ARG A 78 6.77 12.71 -7.02
CA ARG A 78 5.47 13.21 -7.51
C ARG A 78 4.94 14.33 -6.62
N ALA A 79 4.37 15.35 -7.21
CA ALA A 79 3.82 16.50 -6.49
C ALA A 79 2.76 16.11 -5.45
N ASP A 80 1.98 15.04 -5.72
CA ASP A 80 0.98 14.50 -4.80
C ASP A 80 1.57 13.53 -3.75
N ARG A 81 2.89 13.26 -3.82
CA ARG A 81 3.58 12.27 -2.98
C ARG A 81 2.83 10.95 -2.87
N ALA A 82 2.40 10.44 -4.03
CA ALA A 82 1.78 9.12 -4.11
C ALA A 82 2.73 8.03 -3.61
N TRP A 83 2.18 7.00 -3.00
CA TRP A 83 2.95 5.96 -2.34
C TRP A 83 2.25 4.61 -2.34
N THR A 84 3.07 3.57 -2.20
CA THR A 84 2.65 2.19 -2.00
C THR A 84 3.07 1.71 -0.61
N TRP A 85 2.29 0.81 -0.04
CA TRP A 85 2.59 0.17 1.24
C TRP A 85 2.49 -1.33 1.10
N THR A 86 3.64 -2.02 1.15
CA THR A 86 3.62 -3.48 1.32
C THR A 86 3.44 -3.81 2.78
N MET A 87 2.27 -4.35 3.13
CA MET A 87 1.87 -4.52 4.52
C MET A 87 2.62 -5.65 5.23
N GLN A 88 3.10 -6.67 4.48
CA GLN A 88 3.98 -7.73 4.98
C GLN A 88 4.88 -8.24 3.85
N TRP A 89 6.04 -8.77 4.22
CA TRP A 89 7.02 -9.35 3.30
C TRP A 89 7.59 -8.34 2.29
N ALA A 90 7.84 -7.12 2.74
CA ALA A 90 8.22 -6.01 1.87
C ALA A 90 9.53 -6.22 1.10
N ASP A 91 10.39 -7.14 1.53
CA ASP A 91 11.61 -7.54 0.83
C ASP A 91 11.42 -8.77 -0.11
N ALA A 92 10.20 -9.35 -0.14
CA ALA A 92 9.92 -10.53 -0.96
C ALA A 92 9.35 -10.16 -2.32
N PHE A 93 9.85 -10.80 -3.39
CA PHE A 93 9.35 -10.67 -4.76
C PHE A 93 9.25 -9.24 -5.29
N VAL A 94 10.04 -8.31 -4.78
CA VAL A 94 9.97 -6.86 -5.06
C VAL A 94 9.99 -6.57 -6.56
N GLU A 95 10.87 -7.23 -7.32
CA GLU A 95 11.01 -7.07 -8.79
C GLU A 95 9.79 -7.57 -9.58
N ARG A 96 8.78 -8.08 -8.88
CA ARG A 96 7.59 -8.72 -9.48
C ARG A 96 6.28 -8.02 -9.08
N THR A 97 6.35 -7.02 -8.19
CA THR A 97 5.19 -6.33 -7.61
C THR A 97 4.93 -4.94 -8.20
N GLY A 98 5.77 -4.50 -9.14
CA GLY A 98 5.67 -3.15 -9.73
C GLY A 98 6.17 -2.02 -8.83
N VAL A 99 6.62 -2.33 -7.61
CA VAL A 99 7.09 -1.31 -6.65
C VAL A 99 8.32 -0.57 -7.16
N LEU A 100 9.29 -1.29 -7.78
CA LEU A 100 10.51 -0.67 -8.30
C LEU A 100 10.23 0.27 -9.46
N GLU A 101 9.32 -0.09 -10.36
CA GLU A 101 8.89 0.75 -11.48
C GLU A 101 8.18 2.01 -10.98
N LEU A 102 7.35 1.90 -9.95
CA LEU A 102 6.68 3.07 -9.36
C LEU A 102 7.67 3.99 -8.65
N LEU A 103 8.68 3.45 -7.95
CA LEU A 103 9.79 4.23 -7.39
C LEU A 103 10.54 4.99 -8.48
N GLY A 104 10.78 4.36 -9.65
CA GLY A 104 11.36 5.02 -10.83
C GLY A 104 10.49 6.14 -11.42
N LYS A 105 9.20 6.17 -11.09
CA LYS A 105 8.21 7.18 -11.52
C LYS A 105 7.86 8.21 -10.44
N GLY A 106 8.68 8.34 -9.41
CA GLY A 106 8.53 9.35 -8.36
C GLY A 106 7.58 8.97 -7.22
N TRP A 107 7.15 7.71 -7.13
CA TRP A 107 6.38 7.21 -5.99
C TRP A 107 7.29 6.91 -4.81
N HIS A 108 6.75 6.99 -3.59
CA HIS A 108 7.41 6.45 -2.40
C HIS A 108 6.93 5.02 -2.14
N HIS A 109 7.74 4.27 -1.40
CA HIS A 109 7.35 2.94 -0.92
C HIS A 109 7.61 2.82 0.57
N VAL A 110 6.69 2.19 1.30
CA VAL A 110 6.79 2.08 2.76
C VAL A 110 6.41 0.69 3.27
N THR A 111 6.87 0.40 4.49
CA THR A 111 6.34 -0.69 5.33
C THR A 111 6.53 -0.38 6.81
N ILE A 112 5.84 -1.15 7.65
CA ILE A 112 6.05 -1.21 9.10
C ILE A 112 5.84 -2.65 9.55
N ASP A 113 6.72 -3.18 10.39
CA ASP A 113 6.59 -4.53 10.93
C ASP A 113 5.60 -4.56 12.10
N THR A 114 4.38 -4.93 11.80
CA THR A 114 3.33 -5.20 12.78
C THR A 114 2.95 -6.68 12.81
N PHE A 115 3.79 -7.57 12.25
CA PHE A 115 3.44 -8.98 12.07
C PHE A 115 3.08 -9.69 13.38
N ARG A 116 3.72 -9.35 14.49
CA ARG A 116 3.40 -9.92 15.82
C ARG A 116 1.93 -9.75 16.24
N HIS A 117 1.27 -8.72 15.71
CA HIS A 117 -0.14 -8.42 16.00
C HIS A 117 -1.11 -9.12 15.05
N ARG A 118 -0.64 -9.72 13.95
CA ARG A 118 -1.50 -10.36 12.93
C ARG A 118 -2.73 -9.51 12.59
N MET A 119 -2.54 -8.19 12.54
CA MET A 119 -3.58 -7.20 12.22
C MET A 119 -4.84 -7.32 13.11
N ASN A 120 -4.67 -7.65 14.39
CA ASN A 120 -5.71 -7.49 15.41
C ASN A 120 -5.95 -5.99 15.69
N GLU A 121 -6.75 -5.63 16.69
CA GLU A 121 -7.05 -4.22 17.01
C GLU A 121 -5.80 -3.39 17.27
N GLU A 122 -4.77 -3.93 17.92
CA GLU A 122 -3.50 -3.23 18.14
C GLU A 122 -2.71 -3.07 16.83
N GLY A 123 -2.65 -4.10 15.99
CA GLY A 123 -2.05 -3.99 14.65
C GLY A 123 -2.75 -2.94 13.77
N LEU A 124 -4.08 -2.89 13.83
CA LEU A 124 -4.87 -1.85 13.14
C LEU A 124 -4.56 -0.45 13.68
N ARG A 125 -4.47 -0.29 15.01
CA ARG A 125 -4.16 0.98 15.67
C ARG A 125 -2.78 1.50 15.25
N VAL A 126 -1.75 0.67 15.38
CA VAL A 126 -0.36 1.04 15.00
C VAL A 126 -0.28 1.38 13.52
N SER A 127 -0.86 0.56 12.66
CA SER A 127 -0.89 0.82 11.21
C SER A 127 -1.57 2.14 10.88
N ARG A 128 -2.66 2.46 11.57
CA ARG A 128 -3.36 3.74 11.39
C ARG A 128 -2.55 4.93 11.88
N ALA A 129 -1.87 4.79 13.04
CA ALA A 129 -0.98 5.82 13.56
C ALA A 129 0.18 6.08 12.58
N TYR A 130 0.77 5.01 12.03
CA TYR A 130 1.83 5.13 11.02
C TYR A 130 1.36 5.87 9.77
N GLN A 131 0.19 5.54 9.20
CA GLN A 131 -0.34 6.31 8.06
C GLN A 131 -0.59 7.78 8.41
N LYS A 132 -1.14 8.07 9.60
CA LYS A 132 -1.33 9.46 10.05
C LYS A 132 -0.01 10.21 10.11
N PHE A 133 1.05 9.57 10.60
CA PHE A 133 2.39 10.15 10.64
C PHE A 133 2.90 10.45 9.22
N LEU A 134 2.81 9.49 8.29
CA LEU A 134 3.24 9.68 6.90
C LEU A 134 2.49 10.83 6.20
N VAL A 135 1.19 10.91 6.40
CA VAL A 135 0.35 11.94 5.78
C VAL A 135 0.54 13.30 6.45
N GLY A 136 0.50 13.35 7.78
CA GLY A 136 0.50 14.60 8.55
C GLY A 136 1.87 15.24 8.67
N GLU A 137 2.91 14.44 8.92
CA GLU A 137 4.26 14.96 9.17
C GLU A 137 5.12 14.97 7.89
N LEU A 138 4.96 13.98 7.02
CA LEU A 138 5.77 13.86 5.81
C LEU A 138 5.07 14.31 4.54
N GLY A 139 3.80 14.70 4.62
CA GLY A 139 3.02 15.25 3.50
C GLY A 139 2.69 14.23 2.40
N PHE A 140 2.62 12.93 2.73
CA PHE A 140 2.25 11.89 1.78
C PHE A 140 0.77 12.03 1.39
N LYS A 141 0.42 11.55 0.19
CA LYS A 141 -0.98 11.51 -0.27
C LYS A 141 -1.87 10.84 0.77
N ALA A 142 -3.04 11.40 1.05
CA ALA A 142 -3.93 10.94 2.12
C ALA A 142 -4.36 9.48 1.99
N LYS A 143 -4.55 9.00 0.74
CA LYS A 143 -4.94 7.63 0.43
C LYS A 143 -3.74 6.84 -0.09
N VAL A 144 -3.52 5.66 0.50
CA VAL A 144 -2.43 4.75 0.15
C VAL A 144 -2.87 3.69 -0.87
N ASN A 145 -1.92 3.20 -1.64
CA ASN A 145 -2.08 1.99 -2.46
C ASN A 145 -1.44 0.80 -1.72
N LEU A 146 -2.25 -0.20 -1.39
CA LEU A 146 -1.82 -1.36 -0.60
C LEU A 146 -1.32 -2.50 -1.49
N VAL A 147 -0.21 -3.11 -1.08
CA VAL A 147 0.35 -4.34 -1.67
C VAL A 147 0.25 -5.44 -0.63
N GLY A 148 -0.57 -6.46 -0.90
CA GLY A 148 -0.89 -7.53 0.04
C GLY A 148 -0.60 -8.92 -0.51
N MET A 149 0.63 -9.43 -0.30
CA MET A 149 1.01 -10.80 -0.64
C MET A 149 0.79 -11.73 0.55
N SER A 150 0.18 -12.89 0.35
CA SER A 150 -0.01 -13.91 1.39
C SER A 150 -0.62 -13.31 2.67
N TRP A 151 0.06 -13.36 3.82
CA TRP A 151 -0.34 -12.66 5.05
C TRP A 151 -0.58 -11.15 4.83
N GLY A 152 0.14 -10.51 3.91
CA GLY A 152 -0.10 -9.12 3.54
C GLY A 152 -1.52 -8.89 3.01
N GLY A 153 -2.13 -9.89 2.39
CA GLY A 153 -3.54 -9.86 1.98
C GLY A 153 -4.50 -9.79 3.17
N PHE A 154 -4.21 -10.56 4.24
CA PHE A 154 -4.95 -10.49 5.52
C PHE A 154 -4.88 -9.07 6.11
N PHE A 155 -3.67 -8.49 6.13
CA PHE A 155 -3.43 -7.15 6.66
C PHE A 155 -4.13 -6.08 5.82
N SER A 156 -3.94 -6.10 4.51
CA SER A 156 -4.51 -5.10 3.58
C SER A 156 -6.04 -5.10 3.61
N THR A 157 -6.65 -6.28 3.61
CA THR A 157 -8.12 -6.41 3.61
C THR A 157 -8.74 -5.92 4.92
N ARG A 158 -8.15 -6.29 6.07
CA ARG A 158 -8.62 -5.79 7.37
C ARG A 158 -8.43 -4.28 7.49
N TYR A 159 -7.26 -3.78 7.11
CA TYR A 159 -6.97 -2.35 7.17
C TYR A 159 -7.93 -1.53 6.31
N ALA A 160 -8.11 -1.91 5.05
CA ALA A 160 -9.00 -1.23 4.13
C ALA A 160 -10.48 -1.30 4.56
N SER A 161 -10.91 -2.43 5.13
CA SER A 161 -12.27 -2.58 5.66
C SER A 161 -12.54 -1.71 6.88
N ARG A 162 -11.51 -1.44 7.70
CA ARG A 162 -11.61 -0.61 8.91
C ARG A 162 -11.46 0.89 8.59
N TYR A 163 -10.61 1.23 7.63
CA TYR A 163 -10.26 2.61 7.27
C TYR A 163 -10.36 2.85 5.76
N PRO A 164 -11.55 2.68 5.15
CA PRO A 164 -11.70 2.76 3.70
C PRO A 164 -11.32 4.12 3.11
N ASP A 165 -11.57 5.20 3.85
CA ASP A 165 -11.25 6.56 3.40
C ASP A 165 -9.74 6.83 3.29
N CYS A 166 -8.93 5.91 3.81
CA CYS A 166 -7.47 6.02 3.83
C CYS A 166 -6.78 5.19 2.73
N VAL A 167 -7.56 4.42 1.96
CA VAL A 167 -7.05 3.51 0.93
C VAL A 167 -7.54 3.95 -0.44
N SER A 168 -6.61 3.98 -1.41
CA SER A 168 -6.90 4.29 -2.81
C SER A 168 -7.23 3.03 -3.59
N LYS A 169 -6.31 2.06 -3.58
CA LYS A 169 -6.39 0.80 -4.31
C LYS A 169 -5.73 -0.32 -3.54
N ILE A 170 -6.09 -1.56 -3.86
CA ILE A 170 -5.51 -2.75 -3.22
C ILE A 170 -5.08 -3.74 -4.30
N TYR A 171 -3.80 -4.10 -4.28
CA TYR A 171 -3.28 -5.24 -5.01
C TYR A 171 -3.13 -6.41 -4.03
N LEU A 172 -3.79 -7.53 -4.31
CA LEU A 172 -3.74 -8.77 -3.54
C LEU A 172 -3.04 -9.85 -4.37
N ASP A 173 -2.14 -10.62 -3.76
CA ASP A 173 -1.43 -11.70 -4.43
C ASP A 173 -1.42 -12.97 -3.56
N ALA A 174 -2.06 -14.01 -4.03
CA ALA A 174 -2.28 -15.25 -3.29
C ALA A 174 -2.63 -14.96 -1.81
N PRO A 175 -3.63 -14.08 -1.55
CA PRO A 175 -3.86 -13.52 -0.24
C PRO A 175 -4.39 -14.56 0.74
N LEU A 176 -3.80 -14.61 1.94
CA LEU A 176 -4.40 -15.28 3.07
C LEU A 176 -5.62 -14.46 3.53
N LEU A 177 -6.80 -15.04 3.56
CA LEU A 177 -8.04 -14.33 3.89
C LEU A 177 -8.84 -15.04 5.00
N VAL A 178 -8.45 -16.25 5.34
CA VAL A 178 -9.01 -17.03 6.46
C VAL A 178 -7.90 -17.84 7.12
N LEU A 179 -8.00 -18.06 8.43
CA LEU A 179 -6.97 -18.78 9.19
C LEU A 179 -7.15 -20.32 9.14
N ASP A 180 -8.30 -20.78 8.66
CA ASP A 180 -8.55 -22.22 8.53
C ASP A 180 -7.50 -22.88 7.61
N ARG A 181 -7.07 -24.06 8.02
CA ARG A 181 -6.06 -24.87 7.31
C ARG A 181 -4.68 -24.23 7.13
N LEU A 182 -4.35 -23.16 7.87
CA LEU A 182 -2.97 -22.74 7.95
C LEU A 182 -2.08 -23.88 8.42
N LYS A 183 -0.95 -24.07 7.72
CA LYS A 183 -0.01 -25.16 8.02
C LYS A 183 0.36 -25.17 9.51
N GLY A 184 0.18 -26.31 10.15
CA GLY A 184 0.45 -26.53 11.58
C GLY A 184 -0.69 -26.11 12.52
N LEU A 185 -1.66 -25.30 12.09
CA LEU A 185 -2.79 -24.90 12.94
C LEU A 185 -3.70 -26.09 13.31
N PRO A 186 -4.03 -27.04 12.41
CA PRO A 186 -4.81 -28.23 12.78
C PRO A 186 -4.16 -29.11 13.86
N GLN A 187 -2.83 -29.05 13.99
CA GLN A 187 -2.06 -29.80 14.99
C GLN A 187 -1.79 -28.99 16.27
N ALA A 188 -2.21 -27.73 16.31
CA ALA A 188 -2.09 -26.90 17.50
C ALA A 188 -3.18 -27.30 18.53
N ASP A 189 -2.77 -28.04 19.56
CA ASP A 189 -3.64 -28.55 20.64
C ASP A 189 -3.68 -27.60 21.86
N THR A 190 -2.83 -26.56 21.85
CA THR A 190 -2.78 -25.55 22.89
C THR A 190 -2.77 -24.14 22.31
N VAL A 191 -3.19 -23.15 23.14
CA VAL A 191 -3.16 -21.74 22.76
C VAL A 191 -1.75 -21.28 22.38
N GLU A 192 -0.73 -21.71 23.12
CA GLU A 192 0.66 -21.33 22.90
C GLU A 192 1.18 -21.84 21.53
N LYS A 193 0.79 -23.07 21.13
CA LYS A 193 1.13 -23.60 19.80
C LYS A 193 0.40 -22.82 18.70
N ALA A 194 -0.86 -22.51 18.91
CA ALA A 194 -1.63 -21.70 17.95
C ALA A 194 -1.10 -20.26 17.86
N GLU A 195 -0.69 -19.64 18.97
CA GLU A 195 -0.13 -18.27 18.96
C GLU A 195 1.14 -18.15 18.10
N ARG A 196 1.94 -19.19 17.99
CA ARG A 196 3.12 -19.18 17.09
C ARG A 196 2.73 -19.04 15.63
N ILE A 197 1.53 -19.48 15.26
CA ILE A 197 1.03 -19.50 13.87
C ILE A 197 0.18 -18.26 13.62
N ILE A 198 -0.87 -18.05 14.42
CA ILE A 198 -1.91 -17.05 14.21
C ILE A 198 -1.81 -15.86 15.18
N GLY A 199 -0.78 -15.82 16.01
CA GLY A 199 -0.56 -14.73 16.97
C GLY A 199 -1.75 -14.57 17.93
N PRO A 200 -2.12 -13.31 18.27
CA PRO A 200 -3.17 -13.03 19.25
C PRO A 200 -4.54 -13.62 18.93
N TRP A 201 -4.79 -14.02 17.67
CA TRP A 201 -6.05 -14.67 17.29
C TRP A 201 -6.28 -15.99 17.99
N ALA A 202 -5.23 -16.69 18.40
CA ALA A 202 -5.32 -17.95 19.15
C ALA A 202 -6.13 -17.82 20.45
N ARG A 203 -6.19 -16.64 21.05
CA ARG A 203 -6.96 -16.38 22.28
C ARG A 203 -8.46 -16.28 22.03
N MET A 204 -8.87 -16.14 20.77
CA MET A 204 -10.29 -16.13 20.37
C MET A 204 -10.82 -17.52 20.05
N GLY A 205 -9.91 -18.52 19.90
CA GLY A 205 -10.20 -19.91 19.60
C GLY A 205 -9.04 -20.57 18.88
N ILE A 206 -8.84 -21.86 19.07
CA ILE A 206 -7.76 -22.63 18.45
C ILE A 206 -8.26 -23.73 17.51
N LYS A 207 -9.56 -23.96 17.46
CA LYS A 207 -10.12 -25.02 16.63
C LYS A 207 -10.13 -24.62 15.16
N CYS A 208 -9.60 -25.50 14.33
CA CYS A 208 -9.69 -25.38 12.89
C CYS A 208 -11.15 -25.43 12.45
N GLY A 209 -11.53 -24.60 11.48
CA GLY A 209 -12.89 -24.52 10.92
C GLY A 209 -13.82 -23.51 11.60
N GLU A 210 -13.43 -22.93 12.72
CA GLU A 210 -14.22 -21.87 13.38
C GLU A 210 -13.94 -20.47 12.78
N TRP A 211 -12.77 -20.28 12.19
CA TRP A 211 -12.32 -18.99 11.65
C TRP A 211 -13.10 -18.52 10.42
N LYS A 212 -13.57 -19.46 9.58
CA LYS A 212 -14.35 -19.13 8.38
C LYS A 212 -15.63 -18.35 8.68
N ASP A 213 -16.20 -18.54 9.88
CA ASP A 213 -17.45 -17.90 10.30
C ASP A 213 -17.19 -16.64 11.17
N ASN A 214 -15.95 -16.37 11.54
CA ASN A 214 -15.61 -15.18 12.31
C ASN A 214 -15.80 -13.92 11.44
N PRO A 215 -16.66 -12.96 11.84
CA PRO A 215 -16.97 -11.77 11.04
C PRO A 215 -15.76 -10.87 10.76
N GLU A 216 -14.70 -11.00 11.55
CA GLU A 216 -13.47 -10.23 11.39
C GLU A 216 -12.46 -10.88 10.44
N MET A 217 -12.71 -12.10 9.95
CA MET A 217 -11.87 -12.71 8.93
C MET A 217 -11.99 -11.96 7.60
N PRO A 218 -10.86 -11.67 6.92
CA PRO A 218 -10.85 -10.95 5.65
C PRO A 218 -11.84 -11.48 4.61
N VAL A 219 -12.01 -12.79 4.52
CA VAL A 219 -12.97 -13.41 3.58
C VAL A 219 -14.41 -12.98 3.87
N ASN A 220 -14.77 -12.69 5.13
CA ASN A 220 -16.08 -12.24 5.55
C ASN A 220 -16.26 -10.70 5.43
N LEU A 221 -15.14 -9.97 5.30
CA LEU A 221 -15.16 -8.53 5.06
C LEU A 221 -15.37 -8.15 3.59
N ALA A 222 -15.37 -9.13 2.67
CA ALA A 222 -15.52 -8.90 1.23
C ALA A 222 -16.73 -8.03 0.87
N GLY A 223 -17.92 -8.32 1.45
CA GLY A 223 -19.12 -7.55 1.20
C GLY A 223 -19.08 -6.11 1.74
N ARG A 224 -18.43 -5.89 2.89
CA ARG A 224 -18.17 -4.55 3.43
C ARG A 224 -17.24 -3.78 2.51
N LEU A 225 -16.14 -4.41 2.10
CA LEU A 225 -15.14 -3.79 1.25
C LEU A 225 -15.69 -3.47 -0.14
N ALA A 226 -16.54 -4.31 -0.71
CA ALA A 226 -17.21 -4.05 -1.99
C ALA A 226 -18.00 -2.73 -2.00
N LYS A 227 -18.67 -2.41 -0.87
CA LYS A 227 -19.46 -1.18 -0.72
C LYS A 227 -18.62 0.10 -0.61
N THR A 228 -17.31 -0.02 -0.37
CA THR A 228 -16.42 1.15 -0.30
C THR A 228 -16.04 1.71 -1.66
N GLY A 229 -16.22 0.94 -2.72
CA GLY A 229 -15.81 1.29 -4.07
C GLY A 229 -14.30 1.25 -4.31
N ILE A 230 -13.48 0.81 -3.33
CA ILE A 230 -12.03 0.69 -3.50
C ILE A 230 -11.73 -0.36 -4.58
N PRO A 231 -11.00 0.02 -5.66
CA PRO A 231 -10.60 -0.92 -6.70
C PRO A 231 -9.66 -1.99 -6.14
N ILE A 232 -9.86 -3.24 -6.57
CA ILE A 232 -9.00 -4.37 -6.21
C ILE A 232 -8.49 -5.06 -7.47
N LEU A 233 -7.17 -5.31 -7.50
CA LEU A 233 -6.52 -6.25 -8.40
C LEU A 233 -6.12 -7.48 -7.58
N LEU A 234 -6.60 -8.68 -7.96
CA LEU A 234 -6.30 -9.91 -7.25
C LEU A 234 -5.68 -10.94 -8.19
N LEU A 235 -4.45 -11.34 -7.87
CA LEU A 235 -3.72 -12.44 -8.52
C LEU A 235 -3.69 -13.65 -7.59
N TYR A 236 -3.83 -14.87 -8.15
CA TYR A 236 -3.65 -16.09 -7.36
C TYR A 236 -3.28 -17.29 -8.24
N GLY A 237 -2.59 -18.26 -7.65
CA GLY A 237 -2.27 -19.55 -8.26
C GLY A 237 -3.46 -20.51 -8.13
N GLY A 238 -3.80 -21.20 -9.21
CA GLY A 238 -4.90 -22.17 -9.22
C GLY A 238 -4.58 -23.45 -8.45
N GLU A 239 -3.30 -23.75 -8.24
CA GLU A 239 -2.80 -24.94 -7.54
C GLU A 239 -2.09 -24.59 -6.22
N ASP A 240 -2.49 -23.49 -5.59
CA ASP A 240 -1.92 -23.05 -4.32
C ASP A 240 -2.36 -23.96 -3.17
N GLN A 241 -1.41 -24.78 -2.67
CA GLN A 241 -1.62 -25.68 -1.53
C GLN A 241 -1.28 -25.02 -0.18
N THR A 242 -0.64 -23.85 -0.20
CA THR A 242 -0.25 -23.12 1.02
C THR A 242 -1.37 -22.24 1.50
N VAL A 243 -2.03 -21.55 0.57
CA VAL A 243 -3.22 -20.72 0.79
C VAL A 243 -4.28 -21.14 -0.23
N PRO A 244 -5.02 -22.23 0.02
CA PRO A 244 -5.94 -22.82 -0.93
C PRO A 244 -6.95 -21.81 -1.46
N PRO A 245 -7.05 -21.61 -2.80
CA PRO A 245 -7.91 -20.59 -3.40
C PRO A 245 -9.38 -20.77 -3.05
N GLU A 246 -9.84 -22.01 -2.96
CA GLU A 246 -11.22 -22.40 -2.66
C GLU A 246 -11.67 -21.97 -1.25
N LEU A 247 -10.73 -21.62 -0.35
CA LEU A 247 -11.03 -21.10 0.98
C LEU A 247 -10.75 -19.60 1.10
N ASN A 248 -9.94 -19.06 0.23
CA ASN A 248 -9.42 -17.71 0.30
C ASN A 248 -9.89 -16.86 -0.89
N SER A 249 -9.10 -16.86 -1.97
CA SER A 249 -9.31 -15.97 -3.12
C SER A 249 -10.66 -16.17 -3.79
N GLU A 250 -11.08 -17.41 -4.05
CA GLU A 250 -12.32 -17.70 -4.79
C GLU A 250 -13.56 -17.33 -3.98
N VAL A 251 -13.61 -17.67 -2.68
CA VAL A 251 -14.69 -17.27 -1.78
C VAL A 251 -14.76 -15.74 -1.64
N PHE A 252 -13.61 -15.09 -1.51
CA PHE A 252 -13.57 -13.63 -1.43
C PHE A 252 -14.11 -12.98 -2.70
N ILE A 253 -13.67 -13.44 -3.87
CA ILE A 253 -14.13 -12.93 -5.18
C ILE A 253 -15.64 -13.11 -5.33
N GLU A 254 -16.17 -14.29 -5.00
CA GLU A 254 -17.60 -14.58 -5.06
C GLU A 254 -18.40 -13.61 -4.19
N ARG A 255 -18.03 -13.49 -2.90
CA ARG A 255 -18.72 -12.61 -1.94
C ARG A 255 -18.60 -11.13 -2.31
N PHE A 256 -17.43 -10.73 -2.82
CA PHE A 256 -17.19 -9.36 -3.25
C PHE A 256 -18.08 -8.98 -4.45
N LYS A 257 -18.16 -9.86 -5.45
CA LYS A 257 -19.04 -9.68 -6.62
C LYS A 257 -20.53 -9.74 -6.26
N ALA A 258 -20.92 -10.67 -5.40
CA ALA A 258 -22.31 -10.79 -4.92
C ALA A 258 -22.77 -9.52 -4.19
N ALA A 259 -21.87 -8.78 -3.57
CA ALA A 259 -22.14 -7.48 -2.94
C ALA A 259 -22.06 -6.28 -3.91
N GLY A 260 -21.92 -6.52 -5.22
CA GLY A 260 -21.86 -5.50 -6.26
C GLY A 260 -20.47 -4.90 -6.48
N GLY A 261 -19.43 -5.45 -5.87
CA GLY A 261 -18.06 -4.96 -6.03
C GLY A 261 -17.46 -5.31 -7.40
N LYS A 262 -16.63 -4.40 -7.92
CA LYS A 262 -15.85 -4.61 -9.15
C LYS A 262 -14.42 -4.98 -8.78
N ILE A 263 -13.97 -6.16 -9.19
CA ILE A 263 -12.64 -6.70 -8.89
C ILE A 263 -12.00 -7.21 -10.17
N ASN A 264 -10.73 -6.80 -10.40
CA ASN A 264 -9.91 -7.34 -11.47
C ASN A 264 -9.22 -8.61 -10.98
N VAL A 265 -9.45 -9.73 -11.65
CA VAL A 265 -8.93 -11.04 -11.21
C VAL A 265 -8.03 -11.63 -12.28
N LYS A 266 -6.84 -12.10 -11.86
CA LYS A 266 -5.92 -12.88 -12.69
C LYS A 266 -5.63 -14.21 -12.01
N ARG A 267 -6.26 -15.29 -12.50
CA ARG A 267 -5.94 -16.67 -12.10
C ARG A 267 -4.78 -17.19 -12.93
N ARG A 268 -3.75 -17.70 -12.27
CA ARG A 268 -2.60 -18.39 -12.88
C ARG A 268 -2.79 -19.89 -12.68
N TYR A 269 -3.39 -20.57 -13.64
CA TYR A 269 -3.93 -21.92 -13.49
C TYR A 269 -2.96 -22.96 -12.95
N LEU A 270 -1.71 -22.97 -13.44
CA LEU A 270 -0.69 -23.98 -13.10
C LEU A 270 0.29 -23.48 -12.02
N PHE A 271 -0.02 -22.37 -11.35
CA PHE A 271 0.87 -21.79 -10.33
C PHE A 271 0.39 -22.18 -8.93
N GLY A 272 1.35 -22.49 -8.06
CA GLY A 272 1.14 -22.60 -6.62
C GLY A 272 1.19 -21.26 -5.92
N HIS A 273 1.60 -21.27 -4.62
CA HIS A 273 1.71 -20.06 -3.80
C HIS A 273 2.81 -19.11 -4.28
N HIS A 274 3.88 -19.65 -4.81
CA HIS A 274 5.03 -18.90 -5.30
C HIS A 274 5.30 -19.15 -6.78
N PRO A 275 5.95 -18.21 -7.47
CA PRO A 275 6.33 -16.87 -7.02
C PRO A 275 5.14 -15.91 -6.98
N HIS A 276 5.16 -14.94 -6.06
CA HIS A 276 4.22 -13.82 -6.08
C HIS A 276 4.54 -12.84 -7.21
N GLY A 277 3.57 -12.02 -7.57
CA GLY A 277 3.73 -10.98 -8.58
C GLY A 277 3.70 -11.48 -10.01
N GLU A 278 4.02 -10.61 -10.93
CA GLU A 278 4.17 -10.90 -12.35
C GLU A 278 5.59 -11.39 -12.68
N GLU A 279 5.88 -11.65 -13.93
CA GLU A 279 7.25 -11.89 -14.36
C GLU A 279 8.11 -10.66 -14.16
N ARG A 280 9.39 -10.85 -13.84
CA ARG A 280 10.36 -9.75 -13.71
C ARG A 280 10.37 -8.90 -14.98
N GLY A 281 10.27 -7.58 -14.81
CA GLY A 281 10.23 -6.64 -15.93
C GLY A 281 8.94 -6.67 -16.76
N ARG A 282 7.87 -7.30 -16.25
CA ARG A 282 6.54 -7.35 -16.88
C ARG A 282 5.44 -7.06 -15.86
N THR A 283 5.64 -6.02 -15.07
CA THR A 283 4.75 -5.66 -13.97
C THR A 283 3.69 -4.60 -14.35
N GLU A 284 3.52 -4.34 -15.65
CA GLU A 284 2.66 -3.27 -16.15
C GLU A 284 1.20 -3.40 -15.71
N VAL A 285 0.72 -4.63 -15.52
CA VAL A 285 -0.65 -4.86 -15.03
C VAL A 285 -0.83 -4.27 -13.65
N ILE A 286 0.19 -4.40 -12.78
CA ILE A 286 0.15 -3.90 -11.40
C ILE A 286 0.42 -2.39 -11.39
N THR A 287 1.44 -1.92 -12.11
CA THR A 287 1.79 -0.50 -12.13
C THR A 287 0.67 0.35 -12.72
N ARG A 288 0.10 -0.02 -13.88
CA ARG A 288 -1.06 0.67 -14.46
C ARG A 288 -2.26 0.67 -13.52
N PHE A 289 -2.54 -0.48 -12.89
CA PHE A 289 -3.63 -0.53 -11.91
C PHE A 289 -3.47 0.52 -10.79
N PHE A 290 -2.25 0.81 -10.36
CA PHE A 290 -2.02 1.85 -9.35
C PHE A 290 -2.03 3.27 -9.93
N GLU A 291 -1.62 3.46 -11.17
CA GLU A 291 -1.53 4.76 -11.85
C GLU A 291 -2.89 5.30 -12.33
N ASP A 292 -3.78 4.43 -12.83
CA ASP A 292 -5.13 4.79 -13.30
C ASP A 292 -6.04 5.25 -12.15
#